data_ec5d11bd565248e684d8ba3b59f67bb7
#
_entry.id   ec5d11bd565248e684d8ba3b59f67bb7
#
_cell.length_a   1.000
_cell.length_b   1.000
_cell.length_c   1.000
_cell.angle_alpha   90.00
_cell.angle_beta   90.00
_cell.angle_gamma   90.00
#
_symmetry.space_group_name_H-M   'P 1'
#
loop_
_entity.id
_entity.type
_entity.pdbx_description
1 polymer ?
#
loop_
_entity_poly.entity_id
_entity_poly.type
_entity_poly.pdbx_seq_one_letter_code
_entity_poly.pdbx_strand_id
1 'polypeptide(L)'
;MLVAALFDVHGNAPALEAVLGELEEVAPDSVVFGGDLAAGALPRETIALASGVPNARYVQGNADREMLRGREGPITGWPSTQLEEDDREFLSSFEFTVVLDDVCYCHATPHDDEPFVTVITPPEVARETIGETVHPAVVIGHTHSQFDWQLGDLRLVNAGSVGMPYEDAPGAYWVLVRDGEPEHRRTEYDLEAAAERIRSTRWPIAERWVNENLLTVPTARDAAEFFERQRARR
;
A
#
# COMPACT_ATOMS: atom_id res chain seq x y z
N MET A 1 20.95 -3.35 5.64
CA MET A 1 20.10 -4.04 4.64
C MET A 1 19.43 -3.02 3.73
N LEU A 2 19.19 -3.36 2.46
CA LEU A 2 18.43 -2.54 1.51
C LEU A 2 17.05 -3.17 1.31
N VAL A 3 15.99 -2.49 1.70
CA VAL A 3 14.61 -2.99 1.64
C VAL A 3 13.76 -2.06 0.77
N ALA A 4 13.08 -2.62 -0.23
CA ALA A 4 12.03 -1.90 -0.96
C ALA A 4 10.67 -2.18 -0.29
N ALA A 5 9.97 -1.13 0.14
CA ALA A 5 8.67 -1.23 0.82
C ALA A 5 7.56 -0.71 -0.10
N LEU A 6 6.72 -1.63 -0.57
CA LEU A 6 5.65 -1.43 -1.54
C LEU A 6 4.31 -1.64 -0.85
N PHE A 7 3.54 -0.57 -0.71
CA PHE A 7 2.26 -0.58 0.00
C PHE A 7 1.11 -0.30 -0.96
N ASP A 8 -0.08 -0.78 -0.64
CA ASP A 8 -1.33 -0.35 -1.26
C ASP A 8 -1.30 -0.47 -2.80
N VAL A 9 -1.00 -1.67 -3.30
CA VAL A 9 -0.93 -1.94 -4.75
C VAL A 9 -2.32 -1.95 -5.39
N HIS A 10 -3.34 -2.32 -4.63
CA HIS A 10 -4.75 -2.26 -5.03
C HIS A 10 -5.04 -2.84 -6.41
N GLY A 11 -4.50 -4.02 -6.71
CA GLY A 11 -4.78 -4.69 -7.97
C GLY A 11 -4.36 -3.89 -9.21
N ASN A 12 -3.45 -2.92 -9.07
CA ASN A 12 -2.87 -2.14 -10.16
C ASN A 12 -1.58 -2.81 -10.66
N ALA A 13 -1.75 -3.92 -11.38
CA ALA A 13 -0.63 -4.68 -11.92
C ALA A 13 0.32 -3.82 -12.78
N PRO A 14 -0.14 -2.89 -13.66
CA PRO A 14 0.76 -2.02 -14.42
C PRO A 14 1.69 -1.17 -13.56
N ALA A 15 1.19 -0.61 -12.46
CA ALA A 15 2.01 0.16 -11.53
C ALA A 15 3.05 -0.73 -10.84
N LEU A 16 2.65 -1.93 -10.42
CA LEU A 16 3.56 -2.89 -9.81
C LEU A 16 4.64 -3.35 -10.80
N GLU A 17 4.27 -3.66 -12.04
CA GLU A 17 5.22 -4.04 -13.11
C GLU A 17 6.30 -2.97 -13.29
N ALA A 18 5.93 -1.69 -13.29
CA ALA A 18 6.87 -0.59 -13.43
C ALA A 18 7.84 -0.50 -12.24
N VAL A 19 7.31 -0.61 -11.00
CA VAL A 19 8.16 -0.62 -9.81
C VAL A 19 9.10 -1.83 -9.80
N LEU A 20 8.61 -3.03 -10.12
CA LEU A 20 9.44 -4.23 -10.19
C LEU A 20 10.55 -4.10 -11.25
N GLY A 21 10.27 -3.45 -12.39
CA GLY A 21 11.30 -3.12 -13.37
C GLY A 21 12.39 -2.19 -12.83
N GLU A 22 12.05 -1.18 -12.04
CA GLU A 22 13.04 -0.33 -11.34
C GLU A 22 13.85 -1.12 -10.29
N LEU A 23 13.20 -2.07 -9.61
CA LEU A 23 13.87 -2.91 -8.61
C LEU A 23 14.93 -3.85 -9.20
N GLU A 24 14.88 -4.19 -10.50
CA GLU A 24 15.94 -4.96 -11.17
C GLU A 24 17.29 -4.19 -11.11
N GLU A 25 17.25 -2.86 -11.24
CA GLU A 25 18.44 -2.01 -11.15
C GLU A 25 18.84 -1.69 -9.70
N VAL A 26 17.85 -1.46 -8.81
CA VAL A 26 18.06 -1.17 -7.40
C VAL A 26 18.63 -2.37 -6.65
N ALA A 27 18.22 -3.59 -7.03
CA ALA A 27 18.62 -4.87 -6.45
C ALA A 27 18.53 -4.89 -4.92
N PRO A 28 17.34 -4.69 -4.31
CA PRO A 28 17.18 -4.70 -2.86
C PRO A 28 17.45 -6.11 -2.29
N ASP A 29 17.92 -6.16 -1.04
CA ASP A 29 18.12 -7.41 -0.30
C ASP A 29 16.77 -8.12 -0.02
N SER A 30 15.71 -7.34 0.17
CA SER A 30 14.34 -7.81 0.43
C SER A 30 13.31 -6.82 -0.11
N VAL A 31 12.13 -7.33 -0.47
CA VAL A 31 10.94 -6.52 -0.80
C VAL A 31 9.87 -6.79 0.25
N VAL A 32 9.28 -5.73 0.81
CA VAL A 32 8.13 -5.84 1.71
C VAL A 32 6.88 -5.32 1.00
N PHE A 33 5.89 -6.19 0.81
CA PHE A 33 4.54 -5.79 0.42
C PHE A 33 3.74 -5.47 1.68
N GLY A 34 3.36 -4.20 1.83
CA GLY A 34 2.82 -3.64 3.08
C GLY A 34 1.30 -3.69 3.21
N GLY A 35 0.65 -4.61 2.54
CA GLY A 35 -0.80 -4.80 2.58
C GLY A 35 -1.56 -4.15 1.43
N ASP A 36 -2.85 -4.46 1.36
CA ASP A 36 -3.78 -4.03 0.32
C ASP A 36 -3.27 -4.33 -1.09
N LEU A 37 -2.82 -5.59 -1.26
CA LEU A 37 -2.16 -6.04 -2.49
C LEU A 37 -3.15 -6.15 -3.66
N ALA A 38 -4.26 -6.87 -3.48
CA ALA A 38 -5.06 -7.39 -4.59
C ALA A 38 -6.42 -6.71 -4.78
N ALA A 39 -6.82 -5.80 -3.90
CA ALA A 39 -8.14 -5.16 -3.90
C ALA A 39 -8.30 -4.12 -5.03
N GLY A 40 -8.56 -4.57 -6.26
CA GLY A 40 -8.68 -3.71 -7.44
C GLY A 40 -8.97 -4.44 -8.74
N ALA A 41 -8.58 -3.83 -9.87
CA ALA A 41 -9.00 -4.28 -11.21
C ALA A 41 -8.36 -5.60 -11.67
N LEU A 42 -7.13 -5.87 -11.28
CA LEU A 42 -6.29 -6.98 -11.77
C LEU A 42 -5.74 -7.82 -10.60
N PRO A 43 -6.62 -8.39 -9.73
CA PRO A 43 -6.21 -9.02 -8.49
C PRO A 43 -5.24 -10.17 -8.70
N ARG A 44 -5.55 -11.11 -9.60
CA ARG A 44 -4.74 -12.31 -9.84
C ARG A 44 -3.41 -12.01 -10.52
N GLU A 45 -3.40 -11.04 -11.45
CA GLU A 45 -2.16 -10.60 -12.09
C GLU A 45 -1.22 -9.95 -11.07
N THR A 46 -1.76 -9.14 -10.17
CA THR A 46 -1.00 -8.52 -9.09
C THR A 46 -0.44 -9.56 -8.12
N ILE A 47 -1.24 -10.56 -7.75
CA ILE A 47 -0.79 -11.69 -6.92
C ILE A 47 0.33 -12.47 -7.63
N ALA A 48 0.18 -12.77 -8.91
CA ALA A 48 1.18 -13.50 -9.67
C ALA A 48 2.52 -12.74 -9.75
N LEU A 49 2.48 -11.43 -9.96
CA LEU A 49 3.67 -10.57 -9.94
C LEU A 49 4.33 -10.57 -8.56
N ALA A 50 3.56 -10.29 -7.50
CA ALA A 50 4.08 -10.19 -6.15
C ALA A 50 4.67 -11.51 -5.65
N SER A 51 3.97 -12.63 -5.87
CA SER A 51 4.44 -13.96 -5.45
C SER A 51 5.70 -14.44 -6.17
N GLY A 52 6.00 -13.88 -7.34
CA GLY A 52 7.22 -14.15 -8.09
C GLY A 52 8.45 -13.38 -7.61
N VAL A 53 8.32 -12.44 -6.67
CA VAL A 53 9.44 -11.61 -6.22
C VAL A 53 10.32 -12.37 -5.24
N PRO A 54 11.62 -12.54 -5.51
CA PRO A 54 12.54 -13.21 -4.59
C PRO A 54 12.69 -12.44 -3.27
N ASN A 55 12.82 -13.17 -2.16
CA ASN A 55 13.00 -12.61 -0.80
C ASN A 55 11.91 -11.62 -0.39
N ALA A 56 10.71 -11.73 -0.96
CA ALA A 56 9.58 -10.91 -0.58
C ALA A 56 8.99 -11.35 0.77
N ARG A 57 8.50 -10.37 1.51
CA ARG A 57 7.72 -10.53 2.75
C ARG A 57 6.40 -9.81 2.58
N TYR A 58 5.35 -10.30 3.20
CA TYR A 58 3.99 -9.83 2.95
C TYR A 58 3.32 -9.49 4.26
N VAL A 59 2.80 -8.27 4.34
CA VAL A 59 1.96 -7.77 5.43
C VAL A 59 0.50 -7.80 4.96
N GLN A 60 -0.41 -8.20 5.82
CA GLN A 60 -1.85 -8.17 5.54
C GLN A 60 -2.40 -6.76 5.75
N GLY A 61 -3.08 -6.22 4.72
CA GLY A 61 -3.87 -5.01 4.84
C GLY A 61 -5.35 -5.30 5.16
N ASN A 62 -6.09 -4.25 5.49
CA ASN A 62 -7.51 -4.37 5.78
C ASN A 62 -8.31 -4.83 4.55
N ALA A 63 -7.94 -4.39 3.34
CA ALA A 63 -8.65 -4.81 2.13
C ALA A 63 -8.34 -6.27 1.76
N ASP A 64 -7.12 -6.77 1.98
CA ASP A 64 -6.79 -8.20 1.83
C ASP A 64 -7.65 -9.05 2.77
N ARG A 65 -7.73 -8.65 4.04
CA ARG A 65 -8.56 -9.31 5.07
C ARG A 65 -10.06 -9.27 4.69
N GLU A 66 -10.55 -8.15 4.15
CA GLU A 66 -11.93 -8.01 3.70
C GLU A 66 -12.25 -8.90 2.49
N MET A 67 -11.33 -8.98 1.52
CA MET A 67 -11.45 -9.88 0.36
C MET A 67 -11.54 -11.34 0.80
N LEU A 68 -10.70 -11.78 1.74
CA LEU A 68 -10.72 -13.14 2.29
C LEU A 68 -12.04 -13.45 3.02
N ARG A 69 -12.61 -12.46 3.71
CA ARG A 69 -13.91 -12.59 4.41
C ARG A 69 -15.13 -12.48 3.47
N GLY A 70 -14.92 -12.17 2.19
CA GLY A 70 -15.99 -11.98 1.22
C GLY A 70 -16.85 -10.74 1.51
N ARG A 71 -16.28 -9.71 2.14
CA ARG A 71 -17.00 -8.45 2.37
C ARG A 71 -17.29 -7.74 1.05
N GLU A 72 -18.56 -7.34 0.89
CA GLU A 72 -18.96 -6.51 -0.23
C GLU A 72 -18.48 -5.07 -0.03
N GLY A 73 -17.75 -4.56 -1.01
CA GLY A 73 -17.24 -3.19 -1.04
C GLY A 73 -16.90 -2.78 -2.47
N PRO A 74 -16.79 -1.47 -2.76
CA PRO A 74 -16.54 -1.00 -4.12
C PRO A 74 -15.19 -1.48 -4.67
N ILE A 75 -14.18 -1.64 -3.82
CA ILE A 75 -12.83 -2.08 -4.22
C ILE A 75 -12.51 -3.53 -3.82
N THR A 76 -13.29 -4.17 -2.94
CA THR A 76 -13.05 -5.53 -2.43
C THR A 76 -14.03 -6.56 -2.96
N GLY A 77 -15.30 -6.19 -3.19
CA GLY A 77 -16.36 -7.12 -3.53
C GLY A 77 -16.13 -7.87 -4.84
N TRP A 78 -16.02 -7.16 -5.97
CA TRP A 78 -15.77 -7.81 -7.26
C TRP A 78 -14.39 -8.51 -7.32
N PRO A 79 -13.28 -7.89 -6.88
CA PRO A 79 -11.97 -8.56 -6.89
C PRO A 79 -11.97 -9.86 -6.11
N SER A 80 -12.65 -9.94 -4.96
CA SER A 80 -12.74 -11.16 -4.16
C SER A 80 -13.37 -12.33 -4.91
N THR A 81 -14.27 -12.05 -5.87
CA THR A 81 -14.91 -13.07 -6.71
C THR A 81 -14.00 -13.60 -7.82
N GLN A 82 -12.89 -12.93 -8.09
CA GLN A 82 -11.92 -13.32 -9.11
C GLN A 82 -10.83 -14.24 -8.56
N LEU A 83 -10.69 -14.35 -7.23
CA LEU A 83 -9.66 -15.15 -6.57
C LEU A 83 -9.98 -16.64 -6.67
N GLU A 84 -8.99 -17.43 -7.06
CA GLU A 84 -8.96 -18.88 -6.93
C GLU A 84 -8.46 -19.30 -5.54
N GLU A 85 -8.47 -20.60 -5.23
CA GLU A 85 -8.09 -21.11 -3.91
C GLU A 85 -6.62 -20.81 -3.59
N ASP A 86 -5.72 -21.02 -4.54
CA ASP A 86 -4.28 -20.72 -4.38
C ASP A 86 -4.04 -19.23 -4.10
N ASP A 87 -4.82 -18.33 -4.73
CA ASP A 87 -4.75 -16.89 -4.49
C ASP A 87 -5.17 -16.56 -3.03
N ARG A 88 -6.22 -17.24 -2.54
CA ARG A 88 -6.73 -17.08 -1.17
C ARG A 88 -5.74 -17.63 -0.14
N GLU A 89 -5.15 -18.79 -0.41
CA GLU A 89 -4.11 -19.38 0.44
C GLU A 89 -2.90 -18.43 0.52
N PHE A 90 -2.47 -17.85 -0.60
CA PHE A 90 -1.39 -16.89 -0.64
C PHE A 90 -1.69 -15.65 0.22
N LEU A 91 -2.82 -14.97 0.00
CA LEU A 91 -3.22 -13.81 0.78
C LEU A 91 -3.40 -14.14 2.28
N SER A 92 -3.88 -15.34 2.61
CA SER A 92 -4.06 -15.77 4.00
C SER A 92 -2.75 -16.04 4.74
N SER A 93 -1.64 -16.24 4.00
CA SER A 93 -0.31 -16.45 4.56
C SER A 93 0.38 -15.15 5.02
N PHE A 94 -0.20 -13.99 4.74
CA PHE A 94 0.40 -12.70 5.06
C PHE A 94 0.49 -12.50 6.57
N GLU A 95 1.58 -11.90 7.00
CA GLU A 95 1.87 -11.58 8.40
C GLU A 95 1.19 -10.27 8.78
N PHE A 96 0.91 -10.06 10.05
CA PHE A 96 0.38 -8.79 10.53
C PHE A 96 1.45 -7.69 10.55
N THR A 97 2.67 -8.05 10.91
CA THR A 97 3.86 -7.20 10.89
C THR A 97 5.08 -7.96 10.36
N VAL A 98 5.98 -7.26 9.70
CA VAL A 98 7.29 -7.76 9.30
C VAL A 98 8.36 -6.88 9.92
N VAL A 99 9.41 -7.47 10.50
CA VAL A 99 10.53 -6.71 11.07
C VAL A 99 11.81 -7.07 10.34
N LEU A 100 12.49 -6.06 9.80
CA LEU A 100 13.80 -6.19 9.15
C LEU A 100 14.71 -5.04 9.64
N ASP A 101 15.92 -5.36 10.08
CA ASP A 101 16.90 -4.39 10.60
C ASP A 101 16.30 -3.38 11.62
N ASP A 102 15.56 -3.89 12.61
CA ASP A 102 14.84 -3.11 13.63
C ASP A 102 13.74 -2.16 13.12
N VAL A 103 13.45 -2.15 11.81
CA VAL A 103 12.32 -1.45 11.22
C VAL A 103 11.10 -2.36 11.19
N CYS A 104 9.98 -1.88 11.74
CA CYS A 104 8.69 -2.58 11.72
C CYS A 104 7.88 -2.09 10.51
N TYR A 105 7.46 -3.02 9.65
CA TYR A 105 6.57 -2.79 8.52
C TYR A 105 5.20 -3.35 8.88
N CYS A 106 4.17 -2.51 8.84
CA CYS A 106 2.79 -2.89 9.13
C CYS A 106 1.84 -2.05 8.28
N HIS A 107 0.60 -2.50 8.05
CA HIS A 107 -0.30 -1.80 7.14
C HIS A 107 -0.68 -0.41 7.66
N ALA A 108 -1.25 -0.31 8.85
CA ALA A 108 -1.66 0.95 9.48
C ALA A 108 -0.92 1.20 10.80
N THR A 109 -0.96 0.25 11.73
CA THR A 109 -0.24 0.29 12.99
C THR A 109 0.32 -1.10 13.33
N PRO A 110 1.28 -1.22 14.26
CA PRO A 110 1.74 -2.54 14.72
C PRO A 110 0.67 -3.38 15.41
N HIS A 111 -0.50 -2.82 15.72
CA HIS A 111 -1.54 -3.45 16.54
C HIS A 111 -2.92 -3.56 15.86
N ASP A 112 -3.17 -2.74 14.82
CA ASP A 112 -4.46 -2.67 14.14
C ASP A 112 -4.25 -2.22 12.68
N ASP A 113 -4.97 -2.82 11.73
CA ASP A 113 -4.87 -2.54 10.29
C ASP A 113 -5.87 -1.47 9.79
N GLU A 114 -6.64 -0.84 10.68
CA GLU A 114 -7.69 0.13 10.33
C GLU A 114 -7.45 1.59 10.72
N PRO A 115 -6.63 1.94 11.73
CA PRO A 115 -6.45 3.33 12.14
C PRO A 115 -5.78 4.20 11.08
N PHE A 116 -6.25 5.46 10.98
CA PHE A 116 -5.68 6.41 10.02
C PHE A 116 -4.63 7.32 10.67
N VAL A 117 -3.44 7.38 10.07
CA VAL A 117 -2.45 8.44 10.30
C VAL A 117 -2.19 9.12 8.96
N THR A 118 -2.52 10.39 8.87
CA THR A 118 -2.50 11.18 7.62
C THR A 118 -1.48 12.31 7.72
N VAL A 119 -1.15 12.94 6.60
CA VAL A 119 -0.23 14.09 6.54
C VAL A 119 -0.67 15.31 7.37
N ILE A 120 -1.90 15.35 7.86
CA ILE A 120 -2.43 16.42 8.72
C ILE A 120 -2.76 15.95 10.14
N THR A 121 -2.54 14.66 10.46
CA THR A 121 -2.73 14.17 11.83
C THR A 121 -1.74 14.85 12.77
N PRO A 122 -2.17 15.44 13.90
CA PRO A 122 -1.26 16.03 14.87
C PRO A 122 -0.23 15.00 15.38
N PRO A 123 1.05 15.38 15.58
CA PRO A 123 2.12 14.45 15.95
C PRO A 123 1.83 13.65 17.23
N GLU A 124 1.22 14.27 18.24
CA GLU A 124 0.84 13.61 19.48
C GLU A 124 -0.25 12.54 19.25
N VAL A 125 -1.22 12.84 18.36
CA VAL A 125 -2.28 11.89 17.98
C VAL A 125 -1.71 10.74 17.14
N ALA A 126 -0.80 11.03 16.22
CA ALA A 126 -0.10 10.01 15.44
C ALA A 126 0.67 9.06 16.35
N ARG A 127 1.42 9.60 17.33
CA ARG A 127 2.18 8.80 18.30
C ARG A 127 1.27 7.92 19.16
N GLU A 128 0.14 8.45 19.60
CA GLU A 128 -0.88 7.70 20.36
C GLU A 128 -1.51 6.60 19.48
N THR A 129 -1.83 6.90 18.21
CA THR A 129 -2.45 5.96 17.27
C THR A 129 -1.51 4.78 16.97
N ILE A 130 -0.21 5.03 16.75
CA ILE A 130 0.78 3.97 16.53
C ILE A 130 0.94 3.10 17.78
N GLY A 131 0.77 3.66 18.96
CA GLY A 131 0.88 2.94 20.22
C GLY A 131 2.33 2.64 20.62
N GLU A 132 2.49 1.73 21.58
CA GLU A 132 3.82 1.31 22.04
C GLU A 132 4.48 0.39 21.01
N THR A 133 5.75 0.64 20.76
CA THR A 133 6.60 -0.21 19.92
C THR A 133 8.03 -0.19 20.46
N VAL A 134 8.74 -1.31 20.32
CA VAL A 134 10.16 -1.42 20.66
C VAL A 134 11.07 -1.06 19.49
N HIS A 135 10.48 -0.87 18.31
CA HIS A 135 11.22 -0.57 17.08
C HIS A 135 11.43 0.93 16.94
N PRO A 136 12.65 1.40 16.61
CA PRO A 136 12.94 2.82 16.45
C PRO A 136 12.28 3.43 15.20
N ALA A 137 11.88 2.60 14.24
CA ALA A 137 11.19 3.03 13.03
C ALA A 137 10.01 2.11 12.69
N VAL A 138 8.92 2.72 12.22
CA VAL A 138 7.72 2.04 11.71
C VAL A 138 7.42 2.59 10.33
N VAL A 139 7.26 1.68 9.35
CA VAL A 139 6.86 1.99 7.97
C VAL A 139 5.43 1.49 7.77
N ILE A 140 4.56 2.38 7.32
CA ILE A 140 3.12 2.15 7.11
C ILE A 140 2.68 2.55 5.69
N GLY A 141 1.45 2.21 5.33
CA GLY A 141 0.71 2.65 4.15
C GLY A 141 -0.68 3.16 4.50
N HIS A 142 -1.72 2.49 4.00
CA HIS A 142 -3.14 2.63 4.34
C HIS A 142 -3.79 3.99 4.01
N THR A 143 -3.10 5.11 4.21
CA THR A 143 -3.58 6.45 3.87
C THR A 143 -3.01 7.00 2.56
N HIS A 144 -2.18 6.21 1.86
CA HIS A 144 -1.70 6.38 0.49
C HIS A 144 -0.92 7.67 0.19
N SER A 145 -0.50 8.42 1.22
CA SER A 145 0.24 9.67 1.09
C SER A 145 1.58 9.58 1.80
N GLN A 146 2.66 9.92 1.10
CA GLN A 146 4.01 9.85 1.66
C GLN A 146 4.25 10.90 2.75
N PHE A 147 4.84 10.48 3.85
CA PHE A 147 5.43 11.35 4.86
C PHE A 147 6.53 10.63 5.64
N ASP A 148 7.40 11.41 6.28
CA ASP A 148 8.48 10.93 7.14
C ASP A 148 8.59 11.85 8.36
N TRP A 149 8.26 11.33 9.53
CA TRP A 149 8.15 12.10 10.76
C TRP A 149 9.00 11.53 11.88
N GLN A 150 9.66 12.42 12.62
CA GLN A 150 10.26 12.08 13.89
C GLN A 150 9.28 12.40 15.03
N LEU A 151 8.75 11.37 15.67
CA LEU A 151 7.80 11.45 16.79
C LEU A 151 8.49 11.07 18.12
N GLY A 152 9.30 11.97 18.65
CA GLY A 152 10.15 11.67 19.79
C GLY A 152 11.29 10.71 19.40
N ASP A 153 11.29 9.52 19.98
CA ASP A 153 12.24 8.44 19.72
C ASP A 153 11.81 7.52 18.55
N LEU A 154 10.58 7.68 18.05
CA LEU A 154 10.04 6.90 16.95
C LEU A 154 10.11 7.67 15.63
N ARG A 155 10.67 7.05 14.59
CA ARG A 155 10.51 7.50 13.20
C ARG A 155 9.30 6.81 12.58
N LEU A 156 8.33 7.58 12.10
CA LEU A 156 7.13 7.10 11.44
C LEU A 156 7.16 7.51 9.97
N VAL A 157 7.13 6.53 9.08
CA VAL A 157 7.20 6.73 7.63
C VAL A 157 5.97 6.14 6.97
N ASN A 158 5.29 6.92 6.12
CA ASN A 158 4.28 6.37 5.23
C ASN A 158 4.88 6.21 3.84
N ALA A 159 4.80 5.00 3.30
CA ALA A 159 5.38 4.66 2.00
C ALA A 159 4.60 5.24 0.81
N GLY A 160 3.40 5.76 1.04
CA GLY A 160 2.47 6.10 -0.02
C GLY A 160 1.76 4.87 -0.57
N SER A 161 1.35 4.92 -1.82
CA SER A 161 0.67 3.80 -2.49
C SER A 161 1.26 3.55 -3.87
N VAL A 162 1.55 2.28 -4.17
CA VAL A 162 1.98 1.85 -5.50
C VAL A 162 0.83 1.98 -6.51
N GLY A 163 -0.37 1.59 -6.12
CA GLY A 163 -1.47 1.44 -7.07
C GLY A 163 -2.56 2.51 -7.02
N MET A 164 -2.73 3.20 -5.89
CA MET A 164 -3.80 4.18 -5.69
C MET A 164 -3.32 5.38 -4.86
N PRO A 165 -2.31 6.14 -5.32
CA PRO A 165 -1.71 7.21 -4.54
C PRO A 165 -2.66 8.39 -4.34
N TYR A 166 -2.49 9.07 -3.20
CA TYR A 166 -3.08 10.38 -2.92
C TYR A 166 -1.96 11.40 -2.77
N GLU A 167 -1.58 11.99 -3.90
CA GLU A 167 -0.39 12.82 -4.05
C GLU A 167 -0.63 13.95 -5.05
N ASP A 168 0.37 14.80 -5.27
CA ASP A 168 0.25 15.91 -6.22
C ASP A 168 0.25 15.48 -7.69
N ALA A 169 0.68 14.24 -7.98
CA ALA A 169 0.75 13.71 -9.33
C ALA A 169 0.53 12.19 -9.36
N PRO A 170 -0.03 11.65 -10.48
CA PRO A 170 -0.11 10.21 -10.68
C PRO A 170 1.29 9.55 -10.73
N GLY A 171 1.38 8.28 -10.36
CA GLY A 171 2.60 7.48 -10.35
C GLY A 171 2.50 6.35 -9.32
N ALA A 172 3.53 5.53 -9.21
CA ALA A 172 3.63 4.51 -8.17
C ALA A 172 4.58 5.00 -7.08
N TYR A 173 4.07 5.16 -5.86
CA TYR A 173 4.82 5.71 -4.72
C TYR A 173 5.22 4.58 -3.77
N TRP A 174 6.49 4.57 -3.35
CA TRP A 174 7.07 3.55 -2.49
C TRP A 174 8.28 4.09 -1.71
N VAL A 175 8.84 3.29 -0.82
CA VAL A 175 9.99 3.69 -0.01
C VAL A 175 11.13 2.69 -0.17
N LEU A 176 12.34 3.20 -0.34
CA LEU A 176 13.56 2.44 -0.24
C LEU A 176 14.18 2.71 1.15
N VAL A 177 14.37 1.66 1.94
CA VAL A 177 14.98 1.76 3.27
C VAL A 177 16.39 1.18 3.21
N ARG A 178 17.39 2.03 3.44
CA ARG A 178 18.81 1.65 3.46
C ARG A 178 19.35 1.77 4.87
N ASP A 179 19.68 0.65 5.50
CA ASP A 179 20.23 0.62 6.87
C ASP A 179 19.38 1.44 7.87
N GLY A 180 18.05 1.33 7.77
CA GLY A 180 17.08 2.05 8.59
C GLY A 180 16.73 3.47 8.10
N GLU A 181 17.41 4.00 7.09
CA GLU A 181 17.13 5.32 6.52
C GLU A 181 16.17 5.23 5.32
N PRO A 182 14.97 5.81 5.40
CA PRO A 182 13.99 5.80 4.31
C PRO A 182 14.30 6.85 3.25
N GLU A 183 14.06 6.50 2.01
CA GLU A 183 14.08 7.37 0.84
C GLU A 183 12.75 7.17 0.08
N HIS A 184 11.93 8.21 0.00
CA HIS A 184 10.70 8.21 -0.79
C HIS A 184 11.00 8.16 -2.28
N ARG A 185 10.29 7.30 -2.99
CA ARG A 185 10.43 7.06 -4.43
C ARG A 185 9.10 7.22 -5.13
N ARG A 186 9.16 7.60 -6.40
CA ARG A 186 8.04 7.64 -7.32
C ARG A 186 8.48 7.09 -8.67
N THR A 187 7.84 6.02 -9.11
CA THR A 187 8.04 5.41 -10.41
C THR A 187 6.96 5.90 -11.38
N GLU A 188 7.36 6.42 -12.53
CA GLU A 188 6.45 6.80 -13.60
C GLU A 188 6.18 5.58 -14.51
N TYR A 189 4.96 5.48 -15.02
CA TYR A 189 4.56 4.43 -15.96
C TYR A 189 3.52 4.94 -16.95
N ASP A 190 3.25 4.18 -18.01
CA ASP A 190 2.27 4.55 -19.05
C ASP A 190 0.84 4.46 -18.49
N LEU A 191 0.33 5.60 -18.03
CA LEU A 191 -1.00 5.71 -17.44
C LEU A 191 -2.12 5.41 -18.43
N GLU A 192 -1.95 5.75 -19.71
CA GLU A 192 -2.97 5.48 -20.72
C GLU A 192 -3.04 3.98 -21.04
N ALA A 193 -1.90 3.30 -21.21
CA ALA A 193 -1.87 1.87 -21.36
C ALA A 193 -2.43 1.13 -20.13
N ALA A 194 -2.11 1.61 -18.92
CA ALA A 194 -2.69 1.09 -17.68
C ALA A 194 -4.20 1.30 -17.64
N ALA A 195 -4.69 2.49 -18.03
CA ALA A 195 -6.11 2.81 -18.09
C ALA A 195 -6.87 1.87 -19.05
N GLU A 196 -6.32 1.63 -20.26
CA GLU A 196 -6.90 0.70 -21.21
C GLU A 196 -6.99 -0.73 -20.66
N ARG A 197 -5.91 -1.21 -20.01
CA ARG A 197 -5.87 -2.54 -19.38
C ARG A 197 -6.90 -2.68 -18.26
N ILE A 198 -7.03 -1.69 -17.38
CA ILE A 198 -8.02 -1.67 -16.31
C ILE A 198 -9.45 -1.59 -16.85
N ARG A 199 -9.72 -0.74 -17.84
CA ARG A 199 -11.03 -0.63 -18.51
C ARG A 199 -11.44 -1.92 -19.21
N SER A 200 -10.48 -2.72 -19.68
CA SER A 200 -10.77 -4.00 -20.33
C SER A 200 -11.26 -5.08 -19.36
N THR A 201 -11.09 -4.87 -18.05
CA THR A 201 -11.63 -5.78 -17.02
C THR A 201 -13.16 -5.66 -16.93
N ARG A 202 -13.78 -6.64 -16.23
CA ARG A 202 -15.23 -6.59 -15.92
C ARG A 202 -15.52 -5.91 -14.57
N TRP A 203 -14.54 -5.20 -14.00
CA TRP A 203 -14.72 -4.51 -12.74
C TRP A 203 -15.77 -3.40 -12.87
N PRO A 204 -16.87 -3.44 -12.09
CA PRO A 204 -18.02 -2.55 -12.31
C PRO A 204 -17.71 -1.06 -12.20
N ILE A 205 -16.63 -0.70 -11.48
CA ILE A 205 -16.23 0.69 -11.27
C ILE A 205 -14.96 1.07 -12.05
N ALA A 206 -14.47 0.22 -12.97
CA ALA A 206 -13.21 0.42 -13.68
C ALA A 206 -13.07 1.82 -14.29
N GLU A 207 -14.09 2.28 -15.04
CA GLU A 207 -14.08 3.60 -15.68
C GLU A 207 -13.97 4.75 -14.67
N ARG A 208 -14.78 4.68 -13.59
CA ARG A 208 -14.72 5.70 -12.54
C ARG A 208 -13.38 5.68 -11.83
N TRP A 209 -12.90 4.49 -11.50
CA TRP A 209 -11.64 4.33 -10.77
C TRP A 209 -10.45 4.86 -11.59
N VAL A 210 -10.41 4.56 -12.89
CA VAL A 210 -9.37 5.08 -13.80
C VAL A 210 -9.35 6.60 -13.81
N ASN A 211 -10.52 7.23 -13.88
CA ASN A 211 -10.59 8.68 -13.94
C ASN A 211 -10.23 9.35 -12.60
N GLU A 212 -10.62 8.74 -11.46
CA GLU A 212 -10.52 9.34 -10.13
C GLU A 212 -9.25 8.94 -9.36
N ASN A 213 -8.55 7.83 -9.75
CA ASN A 213 -7.44 7.28 -8.99
C ASN A 213 -6.21 6.88 -9.84
N LEU A 214 -6.29 6.98 -11.17
CA LEU A 214 -5.18 6.65 -12.06
C LEU A 214 -4.74 7.86 -12.90
N LEU A 215 -5.62 8.38 -13.76
CA LEU A 215 -5.32 9.52 -14.65
C LEU A 215 -5.31 10.84 -13.89
N THR A 216 -6.15 10.94 -12.87
CA THR A 216 -6.08 11.97 -11.83
C THR A 216 -6.03 11.29 -10.48
N VAL A 217 -5.41 11.95 -9.49
CA VAL A 217 -5.34 11.44 -8.12
C VAL A 217 -5.81 12.52 -7.15
N PRO A 218 -6.48 12.16 -6.06
CA PRO A 218 -6.74 13.10 -4.97
C PRO A 218 -5.43 13.65 -4.41
N THR A 219 -5.41 14.92 -4.02
CA THR A 219 -4.24 15.44 -3.32
C THR A 219 -4.09 14.80 -1.93
N ALA A 220 -2.86 14.75 -1.42
CA ALA A 220 -2.60 14.26 -0.06
C ALA A 220 -3.48 14.98 0.99
N ARG A 221 -3.71 16.28 0.81
CA ARG A 221 -4.54 17.07 1.72
C ARG A 221 -6.02 16.70 1.64
N ASP A 222 -6.59 16.59 0.43
CA ASP A 222 -8.02 16.27 0.27
C ASP A 222 -8.33 14.88 0.82
N ALA A 223 -7.44 13.91 0.56
CA ALA A 223 -7.53 12.57 1.11
C ALA A 223 -7.40 12.58 2.65
N ALA A 224 -6.41 13.30 3.19
CA ALA A 224 -6.22 13.43 4.62
C ALA A 224 -7.45 14.02 5.32
N GLU A 225 -8.05 15.08 4.78
CA GLU A 225 -9.28 15.67 5.30
C GLU A 225 -10.47 14.67 5.27
N PHE A 226 -10.51 13.80 4.25
CA PHE A 226 -11.51 12.74 4.19
C PHE A 226 -11.30 11.71 5.31
N PHE A 227 -10.08 11.18 5.47
CA PHE A 227 -9.77 10.20 6.51
C PHE A 227 -9.93 10.75 7.92
N GLU A 228 -9.52 12.01 8.19
CA GLU A 228 -9.72 12.64 9.49
C GLU A 228 -11.20 12.79 9.85
N ARG A 229 -12.07 13.07 8.86
CA ARG A 229 -13.52 13.05 9.09
C ARG A 229 -14.06 11.65 9.41
N GLN A 230 -13.46 10.60 8.84
CA GLN A 230 -13.83 9.21 9.17
C GLN A 230 -13.35 8.82 10.57
N ARG A 231 -12.13 9.20 10.94
CA ARG A 231 -11.58 8.98 12.28
C ARG A 231 -12.46 9.60 13.36
N ALA A 232 -12.95 10.81 13.16
CA ALA A 232 -13.82 11.52 14.11
C ALA A 232 -15.21 10.86 14.31
N ARG A 233 -15.58 9.89 13.48
CA ARG A 233 -16.87 9.17 13.55
C ARG A 233 -16.75 7.79 14.20
N ARG A 234 -15.54 7.31 14.41
CA ARG A 234 -15.24 6.03 15.09
C ARG A 234 -15.10 6.24 16.58
#